data_56e43dacf52631dc911334230839b3b4
#
_entry.id   56e43dacf52631dc911334230839b3b4
#
_cell.length_a   1.000
_cell.length_b   1.000
_cell.length_c   1.000
_cell.angle_alpha   90.00
_cell.angle_beta   90.00
_cell.angle_gamma   90.00
#
_symmetry.space_group_name_H-M   'P 1'
#
loop_
_entity.id
_entity.type
_entity.pdbx_description
1 polymer ?
#
loop_
_entity_poly.entity_id
_entity_poly.type
_entity_poly.pdbx_seq_one_letter_code
_entity_poly.pdbx_strand_id
1 'polypeptide(L)'
;NENIMERFSLVLLIDPEHADIFDCFKENVNVDIRVYDGNNKIKLALYEMRLIWFGGVKYCYALELNKIGKLFKKKGIFWIPDFQHRTLPEFFGAEELAHKEKNDLAMTGSDNPMVLSSFDAARDLERFYPGHRCSVEVVHFVSYIEPEVRAITPELEQSVREKFDLKRNYIYIPNQFWQHKNHIVMVEAIECLLKEGRLCDYDFVFTGNLKDYRNPEYIDKLRKIMESDTVCANIKLLGFVERTEQLAIMKNAQFIVQPSLCEGWGTVLEDAKVLDKVVLLSNIPVHQEQQNKKCVLFDPHDPKQLAETIARTAARASLPEHEAEYAGNMEQGIANMYREAREYSRA
;
A
#
# COMPACT_ATOMS: atom_id res chain seq x y z
N ASN A 1 10.24 -18.28 2.10
CA ASN A 1 9.65 -19.42 2.86
C ASN A 1 10.02 -20.76 2.22
N GLU A 2 11.26 -21.19 2.43
CA GLU A 2 11.78 -22.46 1.89
C GLU A 2 10.88 -23.65 2.27
N ASN A 3 10.30 -23.68 3.46
CA ASN A 3 9.47 -24.79 3.93
C ASN A 3 8.06 -24.89 3.31
N ILE A 4 7.47 -23.79 2.84
CA ILE A 4 6.13 -23.82 2.21
C ILE A 4 6.25 -24.30 0.77
N MET A 5 7.28 -23.87 0.05
CA MET A 5 7.51 -24.26 -1.33
C MET A 5 7.92 -25.73 -1.48
N GLU A 6 8.40 -26.39 -0.42
CA GLU A 6 8.61 -27.85 -0.40
C GLU A 6 7.30 -28.64 -0.40
N ARG A 7 6.19 -28.04 0.07
CA ARG A 7 4.89 -28.71 0.23
C ARG A 7 3.89 -28.38 -0.86
N PHE A 8 4.05 -27.24 -1.53
CA PHE A 8 3.10 -26.72 -2.52
C PHE A 8 3.83 -26.28 -3.79
N SER A 9 3.23 -26.57 -4.93
CA SER A 9 3.58 -25.92 -6.19
C SER A 9 2.58 -24.80 -6.45
N LEU A 10 3.10 -23.63 -6.80
CA LEU A 10 2.33 -22.44 -7.14
C LEU A 10 2.17 -22.37 -8.66
N VAL A 11 0.96 -22.25 -9.16
CA VAL A 11 0.70 -21.92 -10.57
C VAL A 11 0.26 -20.46 -10.63
N LEU A 12 1.06 -19.62 -11.26
CA LEU A 12 0.74 -18.23 -11.50
C LEU A 12 0.16 -18.08 -12.90
N LEU A 13 -1.07 -17.55 -13.00
CA LEU A 13 -1.67 -17.14 -14.25
C LEU A 13 -1.43 -15.65 -14.43
N ILE A 14 -0.70 -15.28 -15.49
CA ILE A 14 -0.23 -13.91 -15.67
C ILE A 14 -0.69 -13.39 -17.03
N ASP A 15 -1.15 -12.15 -17.05
CA ASP A 15 -1.41 -11.41 -18.27
C ASP A 15 -0.07 -11.12 -18.99
N PRO A 16 0.00 -11.24 -20.33
CA PRO A 16 1.20 -10.92 -21.10
C PRO A 16 1.81 -9.55 -20.79
N GLU A 17 0.96 -8.55 -20.52
CA GLU A 17 1.41 -7.18 -20.21
C GLU A 17 2.18 -7.08 -18.88
N HIS A 18 2.08 -8.09 -18.01
CA HIS A 18 2.72 -8.12 -16.70
C HIS A 18 3.70 -9.27 -16.53
N ALA A 19 4.03 -9.99 -17.59
CA ALA A 19 4.84 -11.20 -17.52
C ALA A 19 6.23 -10.94 -16.91
N ASP A 20 6.83 -9.81 -17.24
CA ASP A 20 8.20 -9.44 -16.83
C ASP A 20 8.32 -9.22 -15.31
N ILE A 21 7.23 -8.80 -14.64
CA ILE A 21 7.20 -8.58 -13.20
C ILE A 21 7.51 -9.87 -12.42
N PHE A 22 7.18 -11.02 -13.01
CA PHE A 22 7.32 -12.33 -12.37
C PHE A 22 8.58 -13.08 -12.79
N ASP A 23 9.49 -12.45 -13.55
CA ASP A 23 10.73 -13.08 -14.01
C ASP A 23 11.62 -13.57 -12.87
N CYS A 24 11.59 -12.89 -11.72
CA CYS A 24 12.30 -13.30 -10.51
C CYS A 24 11.88 -14.68 -9.96
N PHE A 25 10.72 -15.19 -10.35
CA PHE A 25 10.24 -16.51 -9.95
C PHE A 25 10.52 -17.63 -10.96
N LYS A 26 11.05 -17.32 -12.16
CA LYS A 26 11.28 -18.32 -13.24
C LYS A 26 12.25 -19.41 -12.85
N GLU A 27 13.21 -19.12 -11.99
CA GLU A 27 14.19 -20.09 -11.51
C GLU A 27 13.70 -20.95 -10.35
N ASN A 28 12.54 -20.66 -9.80
CA ASN A 28 11.98 -21.40 -8.67
C ASN A 28 11.26 -22.67 -9.17
N VAL A 29 11.80 -23.82 -8.86
CA VAL A 29 11.30 -25.15 -9.32
C VAL A 29 9.86 -25.46 -8.88
N ASN A 30 9.34 -24.75 -7.88
CA ASN A 30 8.00 -24.94 -7.35
C ASN A 30 7.00 -23.89 -7.86
N VAL A 31 7.41 -22.98 -8.76
CA VAL A 31 6.55 -21.96 -9.37
C VAL A 31 6.43 -22.23 -10.86
N ASP A 32 5.21 -22.50 -11.32
CA ASP A 32 4.84 -22.69 -12.73
C ASP A 32 4.16 -21.39 -13.21
N ILE A 33 4.88 -20.60 -14.00
CA ILE A 33 4.37 -19.35 -14.57
C ILE A 33 3.72 -19.65 -15.90
N ARG A 34 2.46 -19.30 -16.02
CA ARG A 34 1.67 -19.49 -17.26
C ARG A 34 1.12 -18.16 -17.72
N VAL A 35 1.65 -17.69 -18.84
CA VAL A 35 1.15 -16.49 -19.52
C VAL A 35 -0.03 -16.90 -20.41
N TYR A 36 -1.13 -16.18 -20.32
CA TYR A 36 -2.31 -16.41 -21.14
C TYR A 36 -2.74 -15.12 -21.87
N ASP A 37 -3.29 -15.27 -23.07
CA ASP A 37 -3.86 -14.14 -23.80
C ASP A 37 -5.23 -13.75 -23.22
N GLY A 38 -5.23 -12.71 -22.38
CA GLY A 38 -6.38 -12.22 -21.62
C GLY A 38 -7.53 -11.62 -22.43
N ASN A 39 -7.34 -11.42 -23.74
CA ASN A 39 -8.33 -10.79 -24.60
C ASN A 39 -9.58 -11.65 -24.85
N ASN A 40 -9.57 -12.92 -24.49
CA ASN A 40 -10.71 -13.82 -24.65
C ASN A 40 -11.12 -14.47 -23.32
N LYS A 41 -12.08 -13.83 -22.64
CA LYS A 41 -12.62 -14.31 -21.34
C LYS A 41 -13.13 -15.76 -21.36
N ILE A 42 -13.60 -16.26 -22.53
CA ILE A 42 -14.09 -17.63 -22.67
C ILE A 42 -12.90 -18.61 -22.70
N LYS A 43 -11.85 -18.28 -23.47
CA LYS A 43 -10.61 -19.10 -23.51
C LYS A 43 -9.95 -19.17 -22.15
N LEU A 44 -9.86 -18.03 -21.45
CA LEU A 44 -9.34 -17.98 -20.07
C LEU A 44 -10.13 -18.92 -19.16
N ALA A 45 -11.46 -18.81 -19.18
CA ALA A 45 -12.33 -19.64 -18.37
C ALA A 45 -12.16 -21.14 -18.64
N LEU A 46 -12.05 -21.52 -19.90
CA LEU A 46 -11.81 -22.91 -20.30
C LEU A 46 -10.42 -23.40 -19.86
N TYR A 47 -9.44 -22.51 -19.91
CA TYR A 47 -8.08 -22.81 -19.46
C TYR A 47 -8.02 -22.97 -17.93
N GLU A 48 -8.63 -22.07 -17.15
CA GLU A 48 -8.77 -22.18 -15.72
C GLU A 48 -9.50 -23.47 -15.32
N MET A 49 -10.62 -23.80 -15.99
CA MET A 49 -11.35 -25.05 -15.78
C MET A 49 -10.43 -26.27 -16.01
N ARG A 50 -9.66 -26.27 -17.09
CA ARG A 50 -8.73 -27.36 -17.38
C ARG A 50 -7.65 -27.50 -16.29
N LEU A 51 -7.11 -26.40 -15.79
CA LEU A 51 -6.12 -26.41 -14.70
C LEU A 51 -6.71 -26.99 -13.41
N ILE A 52 -7.90 -26.57 -13.05
CA ILE A 52 -8.55 -26.96 -11.80
C ILE A 52 -9.05 -28.40 -11.82
N TRP A 53 -9.57 -28.87 -12.95
CA TRP A 53 -10.13 -30.23 -13.04
C TRP A 53 -9.12 -31.27 -13.46
N PHE A 54 -8.19 -30.93 -14.33
CA PHE A 54 -7.22 -31.87 -14.90
C PHE A 54 -5.75 -31.53 -14.59
N GLY A 55 -5.45 -30.30 -14.20
CA GLY A 55 -4.10 -29.80 -13.91
C GLY A 55 -3.65 -30.00 -12.45
N GLY A 56 -4.42 -30.70 -11.61
CA GLY A 56 -4.05 -30.97 -10.22
C GLY A 56 -4.15 -29.79 -9.25
N VAL A 57 -4.65 -28.63 -9.69
CA VAL A 57 -4.84 -27.45 -8.82
C VAL A 57 -5.83 -27.75 -7.72
N LYS A 58 -5.38 -27.66 -6.46
CA LYS A 58 -6.18 -27.94 -5.27
C LYS A 58 -6.96 -26.75 -4.78
N TYR A 59 -6.33 -25.56 -4.82
CA TYR A 59 -6.90 -24.31 -4.30
C TYR A 59 -6.65 -23.16 -5.27
N CYS A 60 -7.57 -22.19 -5.29
CA CYS A 60 -7.47 -20.93 -6.04
C CYS A 60 -7.45 -19.79 -5.03
N TYR A 61 -6.31 -19.11 -4.89
CA TYR A 61 -6.15 -17.99 -3.96
C TYR A 61 -6.59 -16.67 -4.62
N ALA A 62 -7.15 -15.80 -3.79
CA ALA A 62 -7.80 -14.55 -4.16
C ALA A 62 -8.93 -14.77 -5.19
N LEU A 63 -9.74 -15.83 -4.98
CA LEU A 63 -10.81 -16.15 -5.90
C LEU A 63 -11.86 -15.02 -5.94
N GLU A 64 -12.04 -14.42 -7.10
CA GLU A 64 -13.15 -13.51 -7.33
C GLU A 64 -14.47 -14.26 -7.59
N LEU A 65 -15.57 -13.81 -6.96
CA LEU A 65 -16.90 -14.36 -7.17
C LEU A 65 -17.58 -13.81 -8.43
N ASN A 66 -16.86 -13.76 -9.54
CA ASN A 66 -17.43 -13.53 -10.86
C ASN A 66 -18.22 -14.77 -11.34
N LYS A 67 -18.76 -14.72 -12.57
CA LYS A 67 -19.58 -15.84 -13.11
C LYS A 67 -18.83 -17.17 -13.14
N ILE A 68 -17.52 -17.15 -13.31
CA ILE A 68 -16.65 -18.33 -13.44
C ILE A 68 -16.16 -18.77 -12.06
N GLY A 69 -15.75 -17.84 -11.19
CA GLY A 69 -15.33 -18.13 -9.83
C GLY A 69 -16.37 -18.89 -9.02
N LYS A 70 -17.68 -18.68 -9.34
CA LYS A 70 -18.76 -19.47 -8.72
C LYS A 70 -18.70 -20.96 -9.00
N LEU A 71 -18.16 -21.39 -10.15
CA LEU A 71 -17.97 -22.81 -10.50
C LEU A 71 -16.87 -23.46 -9.65
N PHE A 72 -15.92 -22.67 -9.16
CA PHE A 72 -14.77 -23.12 -8.38
C PHE A 72 -14.86 -22.78 -6.90
N LYS A 73 -16.01 -22.28 -6.46
CA LYS A 73 -16.23 -21.84 -5.09
C LYS A 73 -15.71 -22.83 -4.04
N LYS A 74 -15.88 -24.14 -4.24
CA LYS A 74 -15.43 -25.17 -3.30
C LYS A 74 -13.89 -25.30 -3.16
N LYS A 75 -13.12 -24.71 -4.07
CA LYS A 75 -11.66 -24.70 -4.06
C LYS A 75 -11.08 -23.30 -3.82
N GLY A 76 -11.95 -22.31 -3.60
CA GLY A 76 -11.54 -20.93 -3.42
C GLY A 76 -11.00 -20.67 -2.02
N ILE A 77 -9.94 -19.91 -1.96
CA ILE A 77 -9.52 -19.19 -0.76
C ILE A 77 -9.79 -17.72 -1.08
N PHE A 78 -10.64 -17.08 -0.28
CA PHE A 78 -10.96 -15.67 -0.47
C PHE A 78 -9.91 -14.79 0.17
N TRP A 79 -9.76 -13.58 -0.36
CA TRP A 79 -8.96 -12.54 0.25
C TRP A 79 -9.75 -11.24 0.27
N ILE A 80 -9.86 -10.65 1.45
CA ILE A 80 -10.43 -9.33 1.65
C ILE A 80 -9.37 -8.50 2.38
N PRO A 81 -8.77 -7.47 1.75
CA PRO A 81 -7.76 -6.66 2.40
C PRO A 81 -8.33 -5.80 3.54
N ASP A 82 -9.52 -5.25 3.35
CA ASP A 82 -10.23 -4.39 4.29
C ASP A 82 -11.74 -4.35 3.99
N PHE A 83 -12.48 -3.74 4.91
CA PHE A 83 -13.91 -3.45 4.76
C PHE A 83 -14.17 -1.94 4.64
N GLN A 84 -13.32 -1.22 3.88
CA GLN A 84 -13.39 0.22 3.72
C GLN A 84 -14.78 0.73 3.34
N HIS A 85 -15.51 0.02 2.49
CA HIS A 85 -16.86 0.38 2.08
C HIS A 85 -17.89 0.30 3.22
N ARG A 86 -17.54 -0.38 4.34
CA ARG A 86 -18.37 -0.45 5.55
C ARG A 86 -17.94 0.59 6.58
N THR A 87 -16.66 0.92 6.62
CA THR A 87 -16.10 1.90 7.56
C THR A 87 -16.24 3.34 7.05
N LEU A 88 -16.16 3.54 5.74
CA LEU A 88 -16.24 4.84 5.05
C LEU A 88 -17.24 4.78 3.87
N PRO A 89 -18.51 4.42 4.11
CA PRO A 89 -19.48 4.21 3.03
C PRO A 89 -19.73 5.45 2.17
N GLU A 90 -19.55 6.65 2.71
CA GLU A 90 -19.69 7.92 2.03
C GLU A 90 -18.68 8.15 0.90
N PHE A 91 -17.62 7.34 0.83
CA PHE A 91 -16.60 7.42 -0.23
C PHE A 91 -16.93 6.54 -1.44
N PHE A 92 -18.08 5.87 -1.42
CA PHE A 92 -18.48 4.93 -2.45
C PHE A 92 -19.85 5.27 -3.05
N GLY A 93 -20.01 5.05 -4.35
CA GLY A 93 -21.31 5.16 -4.98
C GLY A 93 -22.25 4.02 -4.56
N ALA A 94 -23.57 4.28 -4.60
CA ALA A 94 -24.59 3.32 -4.15
C ALA A 94 -24.52 1.96 -4.88
N GLU A 95 -24.23 1.94 -6.18
CA GLU A 95 -24.08 0.72 -6.98
C GLU A 95 -22.83 -0.06 -6.57
N GLU A 96 -21.71 0.64 -6.32
CA GLU A 96 -20.46 0.01 -5.87
C GLU A 96 -20.64 -0.59 -4.47
N LEU A 97 -21.29 0.13 -3.55
CA LEU A 97 -21.62 -0.38 -2.23
C LEU A 97 -22.47 -1.66 -2.31
N ALA A 98 -23.54 -1.63 -3.10
CA ALA A 98 -24.40 -2.79 -3.27
C ALA A 98 -23.66 -4.00 -3.88
N HIS A 99 -22.74 -3.74 -4.81
CA HIS A 99 -21.93 -4.79 -5.42
C HIS A 99 -20.93 -5.40 -4.43
N LYS A 100 -20.19 -4.57 -3.68
CA LYS A 100 -19.25 -5.01 -2.64
C LYS A 100 -19.98 -5.81 -1.55
N GLU A 101 -21.06 -5.28 -1.01
CA GLU A 101 -21.87 -5.93 0.01
C GLU A 101 -22.37 -7.31 -0.43
N LYS A 102 -22.88 -7.42 -1.66
CA LYS A 102 -23.30 -8.69 -2.23
C LYS A 102 -22.18 -9.72 -2.32
N ASN A 103 -20.98 -9.27 -2.70
CA ASN A 103 -19.80 -10.14 -2.79
C ASN A 103 -19.36 -10.59 -1.39
N ASP A 104 -19.28 -9.66 -0.45
CA ASP A 104 -18.86 -9.96 0.92
C ASP A 104 -19.83 -10.92 1.61
N LEU A 105 -21.14 -10.70 1.48
CA LEU A 105 -22.15 -11.65 1.98
C LEU A 105 -22.03 -13.05 1.36
N ALA A 106 -21.67 -13.12 0.08
CA ALA A 106 -21.48 -14.41 -0.60
C ALA A 106 -20.18 -15.11 -0.17
N MET A 107 -19.12 -14.37 0.16
CA MET A 107 -17.86 -14.91 0.66
C MET A 107 -17.95 -15.28 2.13
N THR A 108 -18.41 -14.38 2.99
CA THR A 108 -18.55 -14.59 4.43
C THR A 108 -19.56 -15.65 4.79
N GLY A 109 -20.64 -15.77 4.00
CA GLY A 109 -21.65 -16.83 4.14
C GLY A 109 -21.24 -18.21 3.60
N SER A 110 -20.01 -18.39 3.14
CA SER A 110 -19.48 -19.67 2.68
C SER A 110 -18.60 -20.34 3.74
N ASP A 111 -18.38 -21.64 3.59
CA ASP A 111 -17.47 -22.42 4.46
C ASP A 111 -16.02 -22.43 3.93
N ASN A 112 -15.69 -21.54 2.98
CA ASN A 112 -14.35 -21.44 2.40
C ASN A 112 -13.40 -20.69 3.34
N PRO A 113 -12.09 -20.98 3.30
CA PRO A 113 -11.09 -20.16 3.97
C PRO A 113 -11.09 -18.72 3.44
N MET A 114 -10.91 -17.78 4.33
CA MET A 114 -10.75 -16.35 4.04
C MET A 114 -9.46 -15.84 4.65
N VAL A 115 -8.67 -15.16 3.84
CA VAL A 115 -7.47 -14.45 4.26
C VAL A 115 -7.81 -12.97 4.41
N LEU A 116 -7.41 -12.40 5.53
CA LEU A 116 -7.50 -10.96 5.82
C LEU A 116 -6.09 -10.39 5.97
N SER A 117 -5.91 -9.12 5.61
CA SER A 117 -4.58 -8.50 5.61
C SER A 117 -4.13 -8.02 6.99
N SER A 118 -5.05 -7.90 7.96
CA SER A 118 -4.75 -7.39 9.30
C SER A 118 -5.73 -7.93 10.34
N PHE A 119 -5.35 -7.87 11.62
CA PHE A 119 -6.28 -8.11 12.73
C PHE A 119 -7.36 -7.03 12.79
N ASP A 120 -7.09 -5.83 12.27
CA ASP A 120 -8.10 -4.80 12.13
C ASP A 120 -9.21 -5.23 11.17
N ALA A 121 -8.86 -5.75 9.99
CA ALA A 121 -9.82 -6.32 9.06
C ALA A 121 -10.59 -7.51 9.67
N ALA A 122 -9.94 -8.31 10.54
CA ALA A 122 -10.61 -9.40 11.24
C ALA A 122 -11.65 -8.88 12.26
N ARG A 123 -11.34 -7.80 12.98
CA ARG A 123 -12.32 -7.14 13.87
C ARG A 123 -13.50 -6.57 13.09
N ASP A 124 -13.24 -5.99 11.92
CA ASP A 124 -14.29 -5.48 11.04
C ASP A 124 -15.17 -6.60 10.47
N LEU A 125 -14.61 -7.74 10.12
CA LEU A 125 -15.38 -8.92 9.72
C LEU A 125 -16.38 -9.33 10.83
N GLU A 126 -15.91 -9.47 12.07
CA GLU A 126 -16.77 -9.81 13.22
C GLU A 126 -17.85 -8.74 13.46
N ARG A 127 -17.50 -7.47 13.29
CA ARG A 127 -18.40 -6.34 13.49
C ARG A 127 -19.51 -6.28 12.43
N PHE A 128 -19.15 -6.44 11.15
CA PHE A 128 -20.06 -6.22 10.04
C PHE A 128 -20.76 -7.49 9.58
N TYR A 129 -20.16 -8.65 9.81
CA TYR A 129 -20.66 -9.96 9.39
C TYR A 129 -20.58 -11.00 10.53
N PRO A 130 -21.22 -10.74 11.70
CA PRO A 130 -21.07 -11.57 12.90
C PRO A 130 -21.58 -13.01 12.74
N GLY A 131 -22.27 -13.29 11.62
CA GLY A 131 -22.76 -14.63 11.27
C GLY A 131 -21.94 -15.30 10.17
N HIS A 132 -20.72 -14.85 9.89
CA HIS A 132 -19.87 -15.47 8.87
C HIS A 132 -19.60 -16.95 9.20
N ARG A 133 -19.39 -17.76 8.16
CA ARG A 133 -19.09 -19.19 8.29
C ARG A 133 -17.71 -19.57 7.78
N CYS A 134 -17.02 -18.62 7.14
CA CYS A 134 -15.68 -18.83 6.65
C CYS A 134 -14.69 -19.05 7.82
N SER A 135 -13.72 -19.93 7.63
CA SER A 135 -12.55 -19.98 8.48
C SER A 135 -11.66 -18.79 8.14
N VAL A 136 -11.17 -18.06 9.14
CA VAL A 136 -10.42 -16.82 8.95
C VAL A 136 -8.97 -17.01 9.36
N GLU A 137 -8.08 -16.55 8.47
CA GLU A 137 -6.65 -16.45 8.72
C GLU A 137 -6.20 -15.02 8.45
N VAL A 138 -5.43 -14.45 9.36
CA VAL A 138 -4.79 -13.15 9.15
C VAL A 138 -3.39 -13.38 8.62
N VAL A 139 -3.10 -12.82 7.45
CA VAL A 139 -1.80 -12.96 6.80
C VAL A 139 -1.23 -11.57 6.50
N HIS A 140 -0.30 -11.15 7.35
CA HIS A 140 0.51 -9.98 7.08
C HIS A 140 1.52 -10.26 5.97
N PHE A 141 1.94 -9.20 5.28
CA PHE A 141 2.99 -9.31 4.29
C PHE A 141 4.05 -8.22 4.49
N VAL A 142 5.20 -8.44 3.92
CA VAL A 142 6.28 -7.46 3.81
C VAL A 142 6.48 -7.05 2.36
N SER A 143 6.98 -5.86 2.12
CA SER A 143 7.41 -5.45 0.78
C SER A 143 8.75 -6.12 0.46
N TYR A 144 8.74 -7.10 -0.44
CA TYR A 144 9.97 -7.67 -0.97
C TYR A 144 10.51 -6.80 -2.11
N ILE A 145 11.30 -5.80 -1.75
CA ILE A 145 11.85 -4.80 -2.66
C ILE A 145 13.38 -4.76 -2.61
N GLU A 146 14.03 -5.78 -2.08
CA GLU A 146 15.49 -5.83 -1.97
C GLU A 146 16.19 -5.61 -3.32
N PRO A 147 15.77 -6.24 -4.44
CA PRO A 147 16.42 -6.02 -5.74
C PRO A 147 16.35 -4.56 -6.19
N GLU A 148 15.17 -3.93 -6.08
CA GLU A 148 14.93 -2.55 -6.46
C GLU A 148 15.69 -1.57 -5.58
N VAL A 149 15.74 -1.83 -4.28
CA VAL A 149 16.45 -0.99 -3.31
C VAL A 149 17.96 -1.09 -3.53
N ARG A 150 18.50 -2.28 -3.83
CA ARG A 150 19.92 -2.45 -4.17
C ARG A 150 20.29 -1.83 -5.52
N ALA A 151 19.33 -1.62 -6.40
CA ALA A 151 19.53 -0.90 -7.66
C ALA A 151 19.60 0.63 -7.51
N ILE A 152 19.32 1.18 -6.32
CA ILE A 152 19.41 2.62 -6.07
C ILE A 152 20.88 3.01 -5.90
N THR A 153 21.52 3.39 -7.02
CA THR A 153 22.89 3.91 -7.03
C THR A 153 22.91 5.43 -6.79
N PRO A 154 24.06 5.99 -6.40
CA PRO A 154 24.21 7.45 -6.30
C PRO A 154 23.88 8.21 -7.60
N GLU A 155 24.17 7.60 -8.76
CA GLU A 155 23.88 8.17 -10.08
C GLU A 155 22.35 8.22 -10.32
N LEU A 156 21.63 7.17 -9.93
CA LEU A 156 20.16 7.16 -9.99
C LEU A 156 19.57 8.22 -9.06
N GLU A 157 20.05 8.32 -7.83
CA GLU A 157 19.60 9.34 -6.87
C GLU A 157 19.80 10.75 -7.42
N GLN A 158 20.96 11.02 -8.01
CA GLN A 158 21.25 12.31 -8.63
C GLN A 158 20.33 12.58 -9.84
N SER A 159 20.16 11.59 -10.72
CA SER A 159 19.27 11.68 -11.88
C SER A 159 17.81 11.97 -11.46
N VAL A 160 17.32 11.30 -10.40
CA VAL A 160 15.98 11.52 -9.85
C VAL A 160 15.84 12.93 -9.27
N ARG A 161 16.84 13.40 -8.53
CA ARG A 161 16.86 14.76 -8.00
C ARG A 161 16.81 15.81 -9.10
N GLU A 162 17.57 15.62 -10.17
CA GLU A 162 17.59 16.53 -11.32
C GLU A 162 16.27 16.47 -12.11
N LYS A 163 15.78 15.28 -12.43
CA LYS A 163 14.54 15.05 -13.16
C LYS A 163 13.34 15.74 -12.51
N PHE A 164 13.24 15.67 -11.20
CA PHE A 164 12.10 16.20 -10.44
C PHE A 164 12.40 17.52 -9.73
N ASP A 165 13.58 18.13 -9.99
CA ASP A 165 14.01 19.40 -9.39
C ASP A 165 13.93 19.39 -7.85
N LEU A 166 14.39 18.31 -7.21
CA LEU A 166 14.40 18.12 -5.75
C LEU A 166 15.67 18.73 -5.13
N LYS A 167 15.74 20.06 -5.07
CA LYS A 167 16.93 20.79 -4.59
C LYS A 167 16.93 21.05 -3.09
N ARG A 168 15.74 21.13 -2.49
CA ARG A 168 15.56 21.40 -1.06
C ARG A 168 15.46 20.09 -0.26
N ASN A 169 15.52 20.19 1.05
CA ASN A 169 15.04 19.13 1.92
C ASN A 169 13.54 18.93 1.69
N TYR A 170 13.08 17.69 1.72
CA TYR A 170 11.67 17.41 1.46
C TYR A 170 11.10 16.33 2.34
N ILE A 171 9.78 16.43 2.52
CA ILE A 171 8.91 15.46 3.18
C ILE A 171 8.12 14.77 2.09
N TYR A 172 7.98 13.44 2.16
CA TYR A 172 7.43 12.65 1.07
C TYR A 172 6.08 12.01 1.41
N ILE A 173 5.12 12.15 0.50
CA ILE A 173 3.75 11.64 0.62
C ILE A 173 3.42 10.76 -0.59
N PRO A 174 3.78 9.45 -0.58
CA PRO A 174 3.70 8.55 -1.73
C PRO A 174 2.35 7.82 -1.80
N ASN A 175 1.28 8.52 -2.15
CA ASN A 175 -0.06 7.93 -2.23
C ASN A 175 -0.79 8.32 -3.52
N GLN A 176 -1.61 7.38 -4.04
CA GLN A 176 -2.65 7.74 -4.98
C GLN A 176 -3.63 8.73 -4.33
N PHE A 177 -4.18 9.66 -5.11
CA PHE A 177 -5.02 10.73 -4.57
C PHE A 177 -6.47 10.30 -4.30
N TRP A 178 -6.66 9.10 -3.80
CA TRP A 178 -7.98 8.64 -3.35
C TRP A 178 -8.37 9.32 -2.05
N GLN A 179 -9.66 9.61 -1.88
CA GLN A 179 -10.15 10.38 -0.74
C GLN A 179 -9.74 9.78 0.62
N HIS A 180 -9.77 8.46 0.76
CA HIS A 180 -9.35 7.80 2.01
C HIS A 180 -7.85 7.94 2.33
N LYS A 181 -7.01 8.34 1.35
CA LYS A 181 -5.59 8.66 1.58
C LYS A 181 -5.41 10.04 2.24
N ASN A 182 -6.49 10.80 2.38
CA ASN A 182 -6.60 11.98 3.24
C ASN A 182 -5.57 13.08 2.96
N HIS A 183 -5.30 13.35 1.68
CA HIS A 183 -4.35 14.41 1.30
C HIS A 183 -4.77 15.79 1.79
N ILE A 184 -6.09 16.02 2.03
CA ILE A 184 -6.60 17.30 2.53
C ILE A 184 -5.96 17.64 3.86
N VAL A 185 -5.97 16.74 4.85
CA VAL A 185 -5.37 17.01 6.17
C VAL A 185 -3.88 17.34 6.06
N MET A 186 -3.19 16.70 5.10
CA MET A 186 -1.78 16.99 4.85
C MET A 186 -1.58 18.40 4.31
N VAL A 187 -2.37 18.81 3.29
CA VAL A 187 -2.24 20.16 2.70
C VAL A 187 -2.69 21.26 3.67
N GLU A 188 -3.71 21.02 4.47
CA GLU A 188 -4.11 21.92 5.56
C GLU A 188 -3.02 22.06 6.63
N ALA A 189 -2.32 20.99 6.96
CA ALA A 189 -1.16 21.04 7.87
C ALA A 189 0.00 21.84 7.27
N ILE A 190 0.29 21.67 5.98
CA ILE A 190 1.29 22.47 5.26
C ILE A 190 0.90 23.94 5.29
N GLU A 191 -0.36 24.27 5.02
CA GLU A 191 -0.85 25.64 5.07
C GLU A 191 -0.66 26.26 6.47
N CYS A 192 -0.94 25.51 7.54
CA CYS A 192 -0.69 25.97 8.90
C CYS A 192 0.79 26.30 9.13
N LEU A 193 1.70 25.40 8.73
CA LEU A 193 3.14 25.58 8.88
C LEU A 193 3.65 26.83 8.15
N LEU A 194 3.28 26.99 6.89
CA LEU A 194 3.76 28.10 6.06
C LEU A 194 3.18 29.44 6.51
N LYS A 195 1.93 29.51 6.97
CA LYS A 195 1.34 30.73 7.57
C LYS A 195 2.09 31.17 8.84
N GLU A 196 2.68 30.22 9.57
CA GLU A 196 3.49 30.48 10.76
C GLU A 196 4.98 30.75 10.42
N GLY A 197 5.35 30.76 9.15
CA GLY A 197 6.73 30.96 8.69
C GLY A 197 7.64 29.77 8.98
N ARG A 198 7.07 28.56 9.18
CA ARG A 198 7.80 27.32 9.50
C ARG A 198 7.99 26.48 8.23
N LEU A 199 9.17 25.84 8.09
CA LEU A 199 9.51 24.95 6.97
C LEU A 199 9.35 25.59 5.58
N CYS A 200 9.54 26.91 5.45
CA CYS A 200 9.46 27.63 4.17
C CYS A 200 10.56 27.21 3.18
N ASP A 201 11.64 26.61 3.66
CA ASP A 201 12.77 26.08 2.92
C ASP A 201 12.62 24.59 2.57
N TYR A 202 11.50 23.94 2.95
CA TYR A 202 11.18 22.56 2.63
C TYR A 202 10.26 22.45 1.42
N ASP A 203 10.40 21.36 0.67
CA ASP A 203 9.42 20.91 -0.31
C ASP A 203 8.56 19.78 0.29
N PHE A 204 7.27 19.75 -0.07
CA PHE A 204 6.35 18.66 0.21
C PHE A 204 6.07 17.93 -1.10
N VAL A 205 6.62 16.73 -1.21
CA VAL A 205 6.66 15.96 -2.46
C VAL A 205 5.55 14.92 -2.44
N PHE A 206 4.68 14.97 -3.45
CA PHE A 206 3.58 14.03 -3.63
C PHE A 206 3.79 13.23 -4.92
N THR A 207 3.58 11.93 -4.85
CA THR A 207 3.49 11.05 -6.02
C THR A 207 2.16 10.32 -6.05
N GLY A 208 1.73 9.95 -7.24
CA GLY A 208 0.46 9.30 -7.51
C GLY A 208 -0.37 10.08 -8.54
N ASN A 209 -1.34 9.42 -9.14
CA ASN A 209 -2.25 10.08 -10.07
C ASN A 209 -3.22 10.97 -9.31
N LEU A 210 -3.29 12.25 -9.68
CA LEU A 210 -4.26 13.22 -9.13
C LEU A 210 -5.65 12.96 -9.74
N LYS A 211 -6.21 11.78 -9.45
CA LYS A 211 -7.52 11.34 -9.92
C LYS A 211 -8.18 10.46 -8.87
N ASP A 212 -9.45 10.72 -8.60
CA ASP A 212 -10.34 9.79 -7.88
C ASP A 212 -11.65 9.72 -8.66
N TYR A 213 -11.92 8.59 -9.32
CA TYR A 213 -13.11 8.40 -10.13
C TYR A 213 -14.38 8.31 -9.28
N ARG A 214 -14.25 8.02 -7.98
CA ARG A 214 -15.38 7.97 -7.04
C ARG A 214 -15.82 9.34 -6.60
N ASN A 215 -14.86 10.28 -6.47
CA ASN A 215 -15.14 11.63 -6.00
C ASN A 215 -14.30 12.67 -6.73
N PRO A 216 -14.71 13.07 -7.95
CA PRO A 216 -14.04 14.14 -8.69
C PRO A 216 -14.03 15.49 -7.95
N GLU A 217 -15.09 15.81 -7.19
CA GLU A 217 -15.19 17.06 -6.42
C GLU A 217 -14.13 17.16 -5.32
N TYR A 218 -13.76 16.02 -4.73
CA TYR A 218 -12.65 15.95 -3.78
C TYR A 218 -11.33 16.37 -4.43
N ILE A 219 -11.07 15.90 -5.64
CA ILE A 219 -9.85 16.25 -6.40
C ILE A 219 -9.84 17.74 -6.75
N ASP A 220 -10.98 18.30 -7.16
CA ASP A 220 -11.08 19.73 -7.48
C ASP A 220 -10.87 20.61 -6.24
N LYS A 221 -11.43 20.21 -5.09
CA LYS A 221 -11.19 20.88 -3.81
C LYS A 221 -9.70 20.83 -3.43
N LEU A 222 -9.11 19.65 -3.50
CA LEU A 222 -7.70 19.44 -3.15
C LEU A 222 -6.77 20.26 -4.04
N ARG A 223 -7.02 20.28 -5.35
CA ARG A 223 -6.26 21.06 -6.32
C ARG A 223 -6.29 22.55 -5.99
N LYS A 224 -7.47 23.10 -5.69
CA LYS A 224 -7.62 24.53 -5.32
C LYS A 224 -6.78 24.91 -4.09
N ILE A 225 -6.71 24.02 -3.10
CA ILE A 225 -5.91 24.27 -1.89
C ILE A 225 -4.42 24.21 -2.25
N MET A 226 -3.99 23.19 -3.01
CA MET A 226 -2.59 23.01 -3.41
C MET A 226 -2.07 24.13 -4.33
N GLU A 227 -2.94 24.74 -5.13
CA GLU A 227 -2.61 25.84 -6.04
C GLU A 227 -2.70 27.23 -5.36
N SER A 228 -3.09 27.29 -4.07
CA SER A 228 -3.16 28.59 -3.37
C SER A 228 -1.77 29.21 -3.19
N ASP A 229 -1.70 30.55 -3.18
CA ASP A 229 -0.45 31.30 -3.04
C ASP A 229 0.35 30.94 -1.78
N THR A 230 -0.35 30.47 -0.74
CA THR A 230 0.29 30.08 0.52
C THR A 230 1.15 28.84 0.41
N VAL A 231 0.72 27.82 -0.37
CA VAL A 231 1.36 26.49 -0.35
C VAL A 231 2.00 26.09 -1.68
N CYS A 232 1.58 26.69 -2.81
CA CYS A 232 1.97 26.24 -4.15
C CYS A 232 3.48 26.24 -4.39
N ALA A 233 4.23 27.17 -3.76
CA ALA A 233 5.68 27.25 -3.90
C ALA A 233 6.46 26.11 -3.21
N ASN A 234 5.81 25.43 -2.26
CA ASN A 234 6.42 24.35 -1.46
C ASN A 234 5.86 22.97 -1.81
N ILE A 235 4.79 22.88 -2.62
CA ILE A 235 4.21 21.62 -3.05
C ILE A 235 4.79 21.19 -4.39
N LYS A 236 5.28 19.95 -4.46
CA LYS A 236 5.72 19.30 -5.69
C LYS A 236 4.84 18.09 -5.99
N LEU A 237 4.07 18.18 -7.08
CA LEU A 237 3.24 17.09 -7.60
C LEU A 237 4.00 16.39 -8.73
N LEU A 238 4.53 15.20 -8.48
CA LEU A 238 5.34 14.49 -9.47
C LEU A 238 4.51 13.55 -10.36
N GLY A 239 3.23 13.36 -10.04
CA GLY A 239 2.40 12.40 -10.76
C GLY A 239 2.80 10.95 -10.49
N PHE A 240 2.54 10.07 -11.46
CA PHE A 240 3.01 8.70 -11.40
C PHE A 240 4.52 8.66 -11.69
N VAL A 241 5.25 7.96 -10.84
CA VAL A 241 6.71 7.74 -10.98
C VAL A 241 7.01 6.25 -11.03
N GLU A 242 8.08 5.88 -11.72
CA GLU A 242 8.53 4.50 -11.78
C GLU A 242 8.95 4.00 -10.39
N ARG A 243 8.82 2.68 -10.17
CA ARG A 243 9.01 2.07 -8.85
C ARG A 243 10.38 2.37 -8.24
N THR A 244 11.46 2.21 -9.01
CA THR A 244 12.83 2.50 -8.55
C THR A 244 13.04 3.98 -8.24
N GLU A 245 12.48 4.87 -9.05
CA GLU A 245 12.50 6.32 -8.78
C GLU A 245 11.71 6.65 -7.50
N GLN A 246 10.53 6.04 -7.31
CA GLN A 246 9.73 6.20 -6.09
C GLN A 246 10.52 5.83 -4.84
N LEU A 247 11.22 4.70 -4.88
CA LEU A 247 12.07 4.25 -3.77
C LEU A 247 13.28 5.15 -3.55
N ALA A 248 13.89 5.68 -4.62
CA ALA A 248 14.98 6.65 -4.52
C ALA A 248 14.49 7.97 -3.90
N ILE A 249 13.30 8.47 -4.27
CA ILE A 249 12.67 9.63 -3.63
C ILE A 249 12.42 9.34 -2.14
N MET A 250 11.87 8.16 -1.82
CA MET A 250 11.58 7.76 -0.44
C MET A 250 12.85 7.68 0.41
N LYS A 251 13.92 7.08 -0.12
CA LYS A 251 15.22 6.97 0.54
C LYS A 251 15.79 8.34 0.89
N ASN A 252 15.70 9.32 -0.01
CA ASN A 252 16.26 10.65 0.14
C ASN A 252 15.36 11.65 0.86
N ALA A 253 14.11 11.29 1.17
CA ALA A 253 13.22 12.13 1.97
C ALA A 253 13.71 12.27 3.40
N GLN A 254 13.45 13.41 4.04
CA GLN A 254 13.69 13.56 5.48
C GLN A 254 12.89 12.52 6.28
N PHE A 255 11.62 12.42 5.98
CA PHE A 255 10.71 11.38 6.51
C PHE A 255 9.48 11.27 5.58
N ILE A 256 8.67 10.24 5.84
CA ILE A 256 7.46 9.94 5.07
C ILE A 256 6.22 10.31 5.90
N VAL A 257 5.14 10.74 5.24
CA VAL A 257 3.84 10.93 5.89
C VAL A 257 2.79 10.05 5.22
N GLN A 258 2.07 9.27 6.04
CA GLN A 258 0.98 8.39 5.63
C GLN A 258 -0.31 8.80 6.36
N PRO A 259 -1.14 9.71 5.79
CA PRO A 259 -2.26 10.32 6.50
C PRO A 259 -3.58 9.58 6.35
N SER A 260 -3.60 8.35 5.86
CA SER A 260 -4.78 7.58 5.47
C SER A 260 -5.83 7.46 6.58
N LEU A 261 -7.11 7.44 6.18
CA LEU A 261 -8.26 7.19 7.06
C LEU A 261 -8.57 5.70 7.20
N CYS A 262 -8.15 4.89 6.23
CA CYS A 262 -8.36 3.44 6.19
C CYS A 262 -7.31 2.78 5.32
N GLU A 263 -6.83 1.62 5.71
CA GLU A 263 -5.91 0.74 4.99
C GLU A 263 -6.25 -0.73 5.30
N GLY A 264 -6.01 -1.62 4.37
CA GLY A 264 -5.99 -3.05 4.66
C GLY A 264 -4.67 -3.50 5.28
N TRP A 265 -3.57 -3.09 4.63
CA TRP A 265 -2.19 -3.17 5.07
C TRP A 265 -1.36 -2.20 4.23
N GLY A 266 -0.70 -1.27 4.87
CA GLY A 266 -0.03 -0.15 4.19
C GLY A 266 1.27 -0.55 3.51
N THR A 267 1.27 -0.75 2.18
CA THR A 267 2.50 -1.07 1.42
C THR A 267 3.56 0.03 1.52
N VAL A 268 3.15 1.28 1.58
CA VAL A 268 4.06 2.43 1.77
C VAL A 268 4.86 2.32 3.07
N LEU A 269 4.21 1.87 4.15
CA LEU A 269 4.90 1.66 5.43
C LEU A 269 5.88 0.48 5.35
N GLU A 270 5.49 -0.61 4.67
CA GLU A 270 6.41 -1.74 4.47
C GLU A 270 7.65 -1.33 3.65
N ASP A 271 7.47 -0.52 2.59
CA ASP A 271 8.59 0.04 1.83
C ASP A 271 9.50 0.92 2.70
N ALA A 272 8.89 1.79 3.50
CA ALA A 272 9.62 2.68 4.41
C ALA A 272 10.40 1.89 5.48
N LYS A 273 9.87 0.76 5.96
CA LYS A 273 10.57 -0.14 6.89
C LYS A 273 11.80 -0.77 6.24
N VAL A 274 11.73 -1.19 4.96
CA VAL A 274 12.88 -1.75 4.22
C VAL A 274 13.95 -0.68 4.00
N LEU A 275 13.58 0.57 3.80
CA LEU A 275 14.51 1.70 3.71
C LEU A 275 14.92 2.25 5.08
N ASP A 276 14.40 1.68 6.17
CA ASP A 276 14.63 2.10 7.56
C ASP A 276 14.34 3.58 7.82
N LYS A 277 13.25 4.10 7.21
CA LYS A 277 12.86 5.51 7.28
C LYS A 277 11.93 5.79 8.46
N VAL A 278 11.98 7.03 8.94
CA VAL A 278 10.98 7.57 9.90
C VAL A 278 9.68 7.84 9.15
N VAL A 279 8.54 7.46 9.74
CA VAL A 279 7.21 7.63 9.15
C VAL A 279 6.25 8.28 10.14
N LEU A 280 5.60 9.37 9.74
CA LEU A 280 4.45 9.90 10.45
C LEU A 280 3.20 9.15 9.94
N LEU A 281 2.51 8.47 10.85
CA LEU A 281 1.35 7.64 10.53
C LEU A 281 0.08 8.21 11.15
N SER A 282 -1.01 8.23 10.41
CA SER A 282 -2.33 8.44 11.01
C SER A 282 -2.63 7.37 12.06
N ASN A 283 -3.21 7.80 13.19
CA ASN A 283 -3.52 6.92 14.31
C ASN A 283 -4.81 6.12 14.05
N ILE A 284 -4.75 5.21 13.07
CA ILE A 284 -5.82 4.25 12.75
C ILE A 284 -5.43 2.85 13.21
N PRO A 285 -6.40 1.96 13.47
CA PRO A 285 -6.11 0.65 14.08
C PRO A 285 -5.07 -0.18 13.32
N VAL A 286 -5.15 -0.25 11.98
CA VAL A 286 -4.18 -1.00 11.19
C VAL A 286 -2.77 -0.40 11.26
N HIS A 287 -2.62 0.93 11.34
CA HIS A 287 -1.32 1.57 11.51
C HIS A 287 -0.74 1.31 12.91
N GLN A 288 -1.59 1.25 13.95
CA GLN A 288 -1.17 0.83 15.29
C GLN A 288 -0.65 -0.61 15.31
N GLU A 289 -1.25 -1.49 14.50
CA GLU A 289 -0.83 -2.88 14.35
C GLU A 289 0.50 -2.99 13.57
N GLN A 290 0.66 -2.19 12.52
CA GLN A 290 1.76 -2.28 11.56
C GLN A 290 3.01 -1.50 11.98
N GLN A 291 2.88 -0.51 12.89
CA GLN A 291 3.95 0.42 13.26
C GLN A 291 5.19 -0.27 13.85
N ASN A 292 6.32 0.41 13.76
CA ASN A 292 7.55 0.08 14.46
C ASN A 292 8.08 1.30 15.26
N LYS A 293 9.25 1.16 15.87
CA LYS A 293 9.88 2.22 16.69
C LYS A 293 10.21 3.52 15.93
N LYS A 294 10.23 3.51 14.59
CA LYS A 294 10.46 4.69 13.75
C LYS A 294 9.16 5.38 13.31
N CYS A 295 8.02 4.91 13.79
CA CYS A 295 6.74 5.52 13.48
C CYS A 295 6.31 6.50 14.56
N VAL A 296 5.70 7.61 14.14
CA VAL A 296 5.11 8.63 15.02
C VAL A 296 3.65 8.77 14.64
N LEU A 297 2.74 8.50 15.58
CA LEU A 297 1.30 8.57 15.33
C LEU A 297 0.77 10.00 15.49
N PHE A 298 -0.23 10.35 14.64
CA PHE A 298 -0.98 11.60 14.72
C PHE A 298 -2.47 11.37 14.44
N ASP A 299 -3.34 12.27 14.90
CA ASP A 299 -4.77 12.23 14.61
C ASP A 299 -5.05 12.56 13.15
N PRO A 300 -5.66 11.64 12.33
CA PRO A 300 -5.95 11.89 10.92
C PRO A 300 -6.97 13.00 10.65
N HIS A 301 -7.63 13.50 11.69
CA HIS A 301 -8.64 14.57 11.61
C HIS A 301 -8.15 15.91 12.15
N ASP A 302 -6.92 15.99 12.66
CA ASP A 302 -6.34 17.21 13.23
C ASP A 302 -5.13 17.72 12.42
N PRO A 303 -5.35 18.63 11.44
CA PRO A 303 -4.26 19.20 10.64
C PRO A 303 -3.27 20.02 11.47
N LYS A 304 -3.69 20.61 12.61
CA LYS A 304 -2.80 21.37 13.49
C LYS A 304 -1.87 20.45 14.25
N GLN A 305 -2.39 19.34 14.79
CA GLN A 305 -1.55 18.31 15.42
C GLN A 305 -0.55 17.73 14.41
N LEU A 306 -0.98 17.47 13.18
CA LEU A 306 -0.09 17.01 12.11
C LEU A 306 1.00 18.05 11.83
N ALA A 307 0.65 19.34 11.70
CA ALA A 307 1.62 20.42 11.50
C ALA A 307 2.67 20.46 12.61
N GLU A 308 2.25 20.40 13.88
CA GLU A 308 3.17 20.36 15.02
C GLU A 308 4.06 19.10 14.98
N THR A 309 3.50 17.95 14.63
CA THR A 309 4.24 16.70 14.54
C THR A 309 5.28 16.77 13.42
N ILE A 310 4.92 17.31 12.25
CA ILE A 310 5.83 17.55 11.12
C ILE A 310 6.99 18.47 11.54
N ALA A 311 6.67 19.62 12.14
CA ALA A 311 7.69 20.60 12.52
C ALA A 311 8.65 20.06 13.57
N ARG A 312 8.15 19.36 14.60
CA ARG A 312 8.98 18.72 15.62
C ARG A 312 9.88 17.65 15.02
N THR A 313 9.36 16.86 14.08
CA THR A 313 10.10 15.79 13.41
C THR A 313 11.18 16.38 12.50
N ALA A 314 10.87 17.44 11.75
CA ALA A 314 11.85 18.14 10.89
C ALA A 314 12.96 18.80 11.72
N ALA A 315 12.62 19.44 12.84
CA ALA A 315 13.60 20.01 13.74
C ALA A 315 14.54 18.94 14.31
N ARG A 316 14.02 17.78 14.70
CA ARG A 316 14.82 16.65 15.17
C ARG A 316 15.73 16.10 14.05
N ALA A 317 15.20 15.95 12.83
CA ALA A 317 15.95 15.45 11.67
C ALA A 317 17.14 16.35 11.28
N SER A 318 17.07 17.64 11.64
CA SER A 318 18.12 18.61 11.37
C SER A 318 19.26 18.61 12.40
N LEU A 319 19.13 17.83 13.49
CA LEU A 319 20.16 17.73 14.52
C LEU A 319 21.21 16.68 14.13
N PRO A 320 22.52 17.01 14.21
CA PRO A 320 23.60 16.08 13.79
C PRO A 320 23.55 14.72 14.49
N GLU A 321 23.16 14.68 15.75
CA GLU A 321 23.05 13.45 16.54
C GLU A 321 21.92 12.50 16.05
N HIS A 322 21.01 12.99 15.23
CA HIS A 322 19.90 12.22 14.65
C HIS A 322 20.06 11.95 13.15
N GLU A 323 21.11 12.46 12.50
CA GLU A 323 21.35 12.33 11.07
C GLU A 323 21.24 10.86 10.60
N ALA A 324 21.89 9.93 11.29
CA ALA A 324 21.86 8.51 10.96
C ALA A 324 20.46 7.88 11.13
N GLU A 325 19.65 8.37 12.10
CA GLU A 325 18.27 7.90 12.31
C GLU A 325 17.39 8.23 11.10
N TYR A 326 17.53 9.42 10.53
CA TYR A 326 16.70 9.93 9.43
C TYR A 326 17.25 9.57 8.06
N ALA A 327 18.56 9.39 7.92
CA ALA A 327 19.15 8.84 6.69
C ALA A 327 18.61 7.44 6.38
N GLY A 328 18.38 6.64 7.44
CA GLY A 328 17.99 5.25 7.33
C GLY A 328 19.18 4.32 7.10
N ASN A 329 18.99 3.07 7.47
CA ASN A 329 19.99 2.01 7.26
C ASN A 329 19.35 0.86 6.48
N MET A 330 19.53 0.87 5.18
CA MET A 330 18.94 -0.09 4.24
C MET A 330 19.28 -1.55 4.58
N GLU A 331 20.53 -1.86 4.96
CA GLU A 331 20.91 -3.22 5.32
C GLU A 331 20.17 -3.69 6.59
N GLN A 332 19.98 -2.80 7.55
CA GLN A 332 19.19 -3.09 8.74
C GLN A 332 17.70 -3.26 8.39
N GLY A 333 17.18 -2.44 7.49
CA GLY A 333 15.80 -2.53 7.01
C GLY A 333 15.52 -3.85 6.29
N ILE A 334 16.40 -4.25 5.38
CA ILE A 334 16.33 -5.55 4.69
C ILE A 334 16.38 -6.70 5.70
N ALA A 335 17.30 -6.65 6.66
CA ALA A 335 17.39 -7.69 7.70
C ALA A 335 16.11 -7.78 8.55
N ASN A 336 15.52 -6.62 8.89
CA ASN A 336 14.25 -6.55 9.61
C ASN A 336 13.09 -7.13 8.77
N MET A 337 13.01 -6.82 7.47
CA MET A 337 12.03 -7.37 6.55
C MET A 337 12.06 -8.91 6.55
N TYR A 338 13.23 -9.52 6.42
CA TYR A 338 13.36 -10.97 6.47
C TYR A 338 12.96 -11.56 7.83
N ARG A 339 13.23 -10.85 8.92
CA ARG A 339 12.79 -11.28 10.26
C ARG A 339 11.27 -11.24 10.37
N GLU A 340 10.63 -10.12 10.01
CA GLU A 340 9.18 -9.96 10.03
C GLU A 340 8.48 -10.99 9.13
N ALA A 341 9.00 -11.22 7.92
CA ALA A 341 8.48 -12.25 7.02
C ALA A 341 8.50 -13.66 7.65
N ARG A 342 9.53 -13.98 8.44
CA ARG A 342 9.60 -15.26 9.18
C ARG A 342 8.61 -15.31 10.35
N GLU A 343 8.42 -14.21 11.04
CA GLU A 343 7.44 -14.08 12.13
C GLU A 343 6.03 -14.26 11.60
N TYR A 344 5.65 -13.54 10.54
CA TYR A 344 4.35 -13.66 9.87
C TYR A 344 4.08 -15.06 9.30
N SER A 345 5.12 -15.80 8.92
CA SER A 345 4.95 -17.16 8.42
C SER A 345 4.78 -18.23 9.50
N ARG A 346 4.91 -17.86 10.78
CA ARG A 346 4.78 -18.76 11.93
C ARG A 346 3.49 -18.53 12.73
N ALA A 347 2.91 -17.34 12.58
CA ALA A 347 1.61 -16.99 13.16
C ALA A 347 0.47 -17.63 12.38
#